data_2c1239480c5413df7310ffc1cf1ef733
#
_entry.id   2c1239480c5413df7310ffc1cf1ef733
#
_cell.length_a   1.000
_cell.length_b   1.000
_cell.length_c   1.000
_cell.angle_alpha   90.00
_cell.angle_beta   90.00
_cell.angle_gamma   90.00
#
_symmetry.space_group_name_H-M   'P 1'
#
loop_
_entity.id
_entity.type
_entity.pdbx_description
1 polymer ?
#
loop_
_entity_poly.entity_id
_entity_poly.type
_entity_poly.pdbx_seq_one_letter_code
_entity_poly.pdbx_strand_id
1 'polypeptide(L)'
;RQGHKMDAKVENLIEQYIDGEVDEIPFATKDEIGCATDYSVGRNRYLGYLMSIPTRAFKNIRVGLDCANGASSNLAKSVFDALGAKTYVIHSEPDGLNINTNCGSTHIEVLQEYVKEKHLDIGFAYDGDADRCIAVDENGNVVDGDRIMYVCGKYLMEQGKLKDNTVVTTIMSNLGLYKACDKIGMKYEQTAVGDKYVYENMLKNGYVLGGEQSGHIIFSKHARTGDGILTSLMVMEAIIEKKQTLGTLADEVKIF
;
A
#
# COMPACT_ATOMS: atom_id res chain seq x y z
N ARG A 1 -15.56 -2.04 13.51
CA ARG A 1 -15.29 -3.27 14.25
C ARG A 1 -14.89 -4.35 13.25
N GLN A 2 -14.05 -5.31 13.67
CA GLN A 2 -13.58 -6.46 12.84
C GLN A 2 -12.80 -6.08 11.56
N GLY A 3 -12.21 -4.89 11.49
CA GLY A 3 -11.41 -4.43 10.36
C GLY A 3 -12.22 -3.99 9.13
N HIS A 4 -13.52 -3.77 9.27
CA HIS A 4 -14.33 -3.12 8.24
C HIS A 4 -14.33 -1.60 8.44
N LYS A 5 -14.48 -0.86 7.35
CA LYS A 5 -14.76 0.57 7.39
C LYS A 5 -16.01 0.85 8.20
N MET A 6 -16.09 2.03 8.80
CA MET A 6 -17.22 2.46 9.58
C MET A 6 -18.47 2.61 8.68
N ASP A 7 -19.63 2.38 9.25
CA ASP A 7 -20.90 2.64 8.55
C ASP A 7 -21.09 4.17 8.39
N ALA A 8 -21.47 4.62 7.20
CA ALA A 8 -21.64 6.01 6.88
C ALA A 8 -22.60 6.77 7.85
N LYS A 9 -23.60 6.07 8.42
CA LYS A 9 -24.47 6.66 9.44
C LYS A 9 -23.72 6.97 10.72
N VAL A 10 -22.76 6.15 11.10
CA VAL A 10 -21.93 6.37 12.30
C VAL A 10 -20.91 7.46 12.03
N GLU A 11 -20.32 7.50 10.83
CA GLU A 11 -19.43 8.59 10.41
C GLU A 11 -20.14 9.94 10.50
N ASN A 12 -21.34 10.07 9.90
CA ASN A 12 -22.13 11.30 9.97
C ASN A 12 -22.48 11.72 11.41
N LEU A 13 -22.80 10.77 12.30
CA LEU A 13 -23.06 11.10 13.71
C LEU A 13 -21.81 11.61 14.42
N ILE A 14 -20.63 11.08 14.08
CA ILE A 14 -19.36 11.56 14.63
C ILE A 14 -19.06 12.97 14.13
N GLU A 15 -19.26 13.22 12.84
CA GLU A 15 -19.09 14.57 12.25
C GLU A 15 -20.02 15.58 12.90
N GLN A 16 -21.32 15.28 13.01
CA GLN A 16 -22.31 16.13 13.69
C GLN A 16 -21.93 16.41 15.15
N TYR A 17 -21.37 15.41 15.85
CA TYR A 17 -20.89 15.59 17.22
C TYR A 17 -19.68 16.53 17.28
N ILE A 18 -18.73 16.39 16.36
CA ILE A 18 -17.55 17.25 16.27
C ILE A 18 -17.96 18.70 15.94
N ASP A 19 -18.93 18.88 15.06
CA ASP A 19 -19.44 20.18 14.62
C ASP A 19 -20.39 20.84 15.66
N GLY A 20 -20.70 20.13 16.75
CA GLY A 20 -21.56 20.63 17.82
C GLY A 20 -23.05 20.62 17.48
N GLU A 21 -23.46 19.81 16.51
CA GLU A 21 -24.87 19.68 16.09
C GLU A 21 -25.65 18.65 16.92
N VAL A 22 -24.96 17.86 17.79
CA VAL A 22 -25.55 16.81 18.62
C VAL A 22 -25.25 17.06 20.09
N ASP A 23 -26.27 17.43 20.87
CA ASP A 23 -26.17 17.70 22.32
C ASP A 23 -26.36 16.43 23.19
N GLU A 24 -26.69 15.29 22.60
CA GLU A 24 -27.07 14.06 23.33
C GLU A 24 -25.89 13.34 23.96
N ILE A 25 -24.65 13.58 23.49
CA ILE A 25 -23.44 12.94 23.99
C ILE A 25 -22.60 13.99 24.73
N PRO A 26 -22.53 13.94 26.08
CA PRO A 26 -21.77 14.92 26.85
C PRO A 26 -20.27 14.75 26.60
N PHE A 27 -19.53 15.86 26.65
CA PHE A 27 -18.07 15.78 26.62
C PHE A 27 -17.55 15.10 27.90
N ALA A 28 -16.55 14.25 27.73
CA ALA A 28 -15.84 13.65 28.85
C ALA A 28 -15.12 14.70 29.68
N THR A 29 -15.18 14.60 31.00
CA THR A 29 -14.57 15.53 31.94
C THR A 29 -13.75 14.81 33.00
N LYS A 30 -12.74 15.46 33.55
CA LYS A 30 -11.91 14.95 34.65
C LYS A 30 -11.31 13.55 34.31
N ASP A 31 -11.64 12.55 35.09
CA ASP A 31 -11.18 11.14 35.01
C ASP A 31 -11.81 10.36 33.86
N GLU A 32 -12.85 10.90 33.23
CA GLU A 32 -13.44 10.32 32.02
C GLU A 32 -12.67 10.67 30.72
N ILE A 33 -11.77 11.66 30.79
CA ILE A 33 -10.95 12.04 29.65
C ILE A 33 -10.01 10.87 29.30
N GLY A 34 -10.05 10.45 28.02
CA GLY A 34 -9.19 9.37 27.53
C GLY A 34 -7.70 9.71 27.61
N CYS A 35 -6.88 8.70 27.64
CA CYS A 35 -5.42 8.83 27.61
C CYS A 35 -4.79 8.06 26.45
N ALA A 36 -3.61 8.50 26.03
CA ALA A 36 -2.79 7.75 25.07
C ALA A 36 -2.00 6.66 25.80
N THR A 37 -2.03 5.45 25.27
CA THR A 37 -1.26 4.32 25.79
C THR A 37 -0.43 3.69 24.67
N ASP A 38 0.86 3.45 24.90
CA ASP A 38 1.69 2.69 23.96
C ASP A 38 1.25 1.21 23.97
N TYR A 39 0.79 0.72 22.82
CA TYR A 39 0.41 -0.67 22.63
C TYR A 39 1.45 -1.42 21.78
N SER A 40 2.66 -1.53 22.31
CA SER A 40 3.79 -2.21 21.64
C SER A 40 3.48 -3.67 21.25
N VAL A 41 2.64 -4.36 22.03
CA VAL A 41 2.19 -5.73 21.70
C VAL A 41 1.42 -5.78 20.38
N GLY A 42 0.55 -4.80 20.11
CA GLY A 42 -0.19 -4.69 18.85
C GLY A 42 0.75 -4.46 17.68
N ARG A 43 1.68 -3.50 17.84
CA ARG A 43 2.73 -3.23 16.87
C ARG A 43 3.55 -4.49 16.53
N ASN A 44 4.02 -5.21 17.53
CA ASN A 44 4.84 -6.41 17.32
C ASN A 44 4.05 -7.54 16.64
N ARG A 45 2.76 -7.67 16.93
CA ARG A 45 1.87 -8.62 16.21
C ARG A 45 1.77 -8.28 14.74
N TYR A 46 1.59 -7.00 14.40
CA TYR A 46 1.53 -6.56 13.01
C TYR A 46 2.85 -6.79 12.28
N LEU A 47 3.99 -6.44 12.89
CA LEU A 47 5.32 -6.73 12.35
C LEU A 47 5.51 -8.23 12.09
N GLY A 48 5.21 -9.08 13.08
CA GLY A 48 5.30 -10.53 12.93
C GLY A 48 4.38 -11.08 11.84
N TYR A 49 3.19 -10.51 11.70
CA TYR A 49 2.27 -10.85 10.62
C TYR A 49 2.85 -10.49 9.25
N LEU A 50 3.31 -9.26 9.04
CA LEU A 50 3.94 -8.84 7.78
C LEU A 50 5.14 -9.71 7.42
N MET A 51 6.02 -10.01 8.38
CA MET A 51 7.20 -10.86 8.16
C MET A 51 6.83 -12.31 7.80
N SER A 52 5.61 -12.76 8.13
CA SER A 52 5.13 -14.11 7.80
C SER A 52 4.56 -14.26 6.39
N ILE A 53 4.32 -13.15 5.69
CA ILE A 53 3.68 -13.16 4.36
C ILE A 53 4.65 -13.57 3.25
N PRO A 54 5.88 -13.00 3.16
CA PRO A 54 6.81 -13.41 2.14
C PRO A 54 7.29 -14.85 2.34
N THR A 55 7.37 -15.57 1.23
CA THR A 55 7.83 -16.97 1.22
C THR A 55 9.34 -17.09 1.06
N ARG A 56 10.00 -15.98 0.69
CA ARG A 56 11.44 -15.92 0.41
C ARG A 56 12.09 -14.74 1.11
N ALA A 57 13.36 -14.91 1.46
CA ALA A 57 14.19 -13.83 2.01
C ALA A 57 14.60 -12.84 0.90
N PHE A 58 14.74 -11.56 1.25
CA PHE A 58 15.12 -10.46 0.36
C PHE A 58 16.63 -10.21 0.31
N LYS A 59 17.41 -11.27 0.53
CA LYS A 59 18.87 -11.18 0.61
C LYS A 59 19.49 -10.55 -0.64
N ASN A 60 20.47 -9.67 -0.41
CA ASN A 60 21.23 -8.96 -1.44
C ASN A 60 20.44 -7.94 -2.25
N ILE A 61 19.19 -7.63 -1.89
CA ILE A 61 18.40 -6.58 -2.54
C ILE A 61 18.57 -5.29 -1.73
N ARG A 62 18.91 -4.20 -2.41
CA ARG A 62 19.07 -2.85 -1.87
C ARG A 62 17.77 -2.09 -2.06
N VAL A 63 17.09 -1.82 -0.95
CA VAL A 63 15.73 -1.25 -0.95
C VAL A 63 15.74 0.15 -0.36
N GLY A 64 15.26 1.14 -1.12
CA GLY A 64 14.95 2.48 -0.63
C GLY A 64 13.56 2.54 -0.03
N LEU A 65 13.41 3.17 1.12
CA LEU A 65 12.12 3.36 1.79
C LEU A 65 11.93 4.84 2.13
N ASP A 66 10.92 5.47 1.57
CA ASP A 66 10.47 6.80 1.96
C ASP A 66 9.24 6.65 2.83
N CYS A 67 9.38 6.97 4.13
CA CYS A 67 8.35 6.77 5.12
C CYS A 67 7.43 8.00 5.32
N ALA A 68 7.57 9.05 4.51
CA ALA A 68 6.75 10.27 4.57
C ALA A 68 6.68 10.93 5.97
N ASN A 69 7.63 10.65 6.86
CA ASN A 69 7.58 10.99 8.29
C ASN A 69 6.24 10.57 8.94
N GLY A 70 5.67 9.46 8.49
CA GLY A 70 4.35 8.97 8.85
C GLY A 70 4.38 7.64 9.62
N ALA A 71 3.28 6.92 9.55
CA ALA A 71 3.05 5.68 10.29
C ALA A 71 4.06 4.56 9.96
N SER A 72 4.61 4.52 8.75
CA SER A 72 5.61 3.53 8.34
C SER A 72 7.00 3.75 8.93
N SER A 73 7.31 4.92 9.50
CA SER A 73 8.65 5.31 9.98
C SER A 73 9.28 4.30 10.94
N ASN A 74 8.51 3.75 11.87
CA ASN A 74 8.98 2.79 12.87
C ASN A 74 8.75 1.33 12.49
N LEU A 75 8.23 1.05 11.30
CA LEU A 75 7.76 -0.28 10.92
C LEU A 75 8.48 -0.82 9.68
N ALA A 76 8.50 -0.05 8.58
CA ALA A 76 8.94 -0.52 7.29
C ALA A 76 10.37 -1.07 7.30
N LYS A 77 11.32 -0.31 7.86
CA LYS A 77 12.71 -0.75 7.99
C LYS A 77 12.83 -2.07 8.73
N SER A 78 12.14 -2.21 9.86
CA SER A 78 12.22 -3.41 10.70
C SER A 78 11.74 -4.66 9.96
N VAL A 79 10.70 -4.55 9.15
CA VAL A 79 10.16 -5.65 8.34
C VAL A 79 11.16 -6.06 7.25
N PHE A 80 11.67 -5.10 6.48
CA PHE A 80 12.58 -5.37 5.39
C PHE A 80 13.95 -5.91 5.87
N ASP A 81 14.50 -5.36 6.96
CA ASP A 81 15.74 -5.86 7.56
C ASP A 81 15.57 -7.30 8.07
N ALA A 82 14.46 -7.61 8.73
CA ALA A 82 14.17 -8.95 9.21
C ALA A 82 14.04 -9.98 8.07
N LEU A 83 13.56 -9.54 6.91
CA LEU A 83 13.50 -10.35 5.69
C LEU A 83 14.84 -10.41 4.93
N GLY A 84 15.87 -9.70 5.41
CA GLY A 84 17.23 -9.77 4.90
C GLY A 84 17.57 -8.79 3.78
N ALA A 85 16.73 -7.79 3.52
CA ALA A 85 17.04 -6.71 2.59
C ALA A 85 18.12 -5.78 3.17
N LYS A 86 18.83 -5.08 2.31
CA LYS A 86 19.69 -3.96 2.70
C LYS A 86 18.90 -2.67 2.53
N THR A 87 18.39 -2.11 3.64
CA THR A 87 17.49 -0.97 3.62
C THR A 87 18.20 0.37 3.70
N TYR A 88 17.69 1.32 2.94
CA TYR A 88 18.11 2.73 2.92
C TYR A 88 16.85 3.57 3.12
N VAL A 89 16.73 4.23 4.28
CA VAL A 89 15.49 4.90 4.69
C VAL A 89 15.68 6.41 4.66
N ILE A 90 14.67 7.12 4.15
CA ILE A 90 14.54 8.58 4.20
C ILE A 90 13.19 8.94 4.81
N HIS A 91 13.06 10.15 5.32
CA HIS A 91 11.85 10.72 5.92
C HIS A 91 11.19 9.78 6.95
N SER A 92 11.97 9.36 7.94
CA SER A 92 11.53 8.44 9.00
C SER A 92 11.63 9.03 10.40
N GLU A 93 11.69 10.35 10.52
CA GLU A 93 11.83 11.07 11.78
C GLU A 93 10.62 12.02 11.98
N PRO A 94 9.44 11.49 12.34
CA PRO A 94 8.25 12.30 12.54
C PRO A 94 8.41 13.25 13.74
N ASP A 95 8.11 14.53 13.54
CA ASP A 95 8.14 15.56 14.57
C ASP A 95 6.75 16.12 14.94
N GLY A 96 5.69 15.57 14.32
CA GLY A 96 4.30 16.01 14.49
C GLY A 96 3.85 17.11 13.52
N LEU A 97 4.77 17.69 12.71
CA LEU A 97 4.48 18.77 11.76
C LEU A 97 4.93 18.44 10.34
N ASN A 98 5.86 17.48 10.18
CA ASN A 98 6.55 17.20 8.93
C ASN A 98 5.97 16.05 8.09
N ILE A 99 4.86 15.44 8.51
CA ILE A 99 4.19 14.35 7.77
C ILE A 99 3.82 14.80 6.36
N ASN A 100 4.17 13.99 5.34
CA ASN A 100 3.94 14.27 3.91
C ASN A 100 4.59 15.57 3.39
N THR A 101 5.39 16.26 4.17
CA THR A 101 6.00 17.52 3.74
C THR A 101 7.15 17.27 2.79
N ASN A 102 6.92 17.50 1.50
CA ASN A 102 7.89 17.26 0.42
C ASN A 102 8.52 15.86 0.43
N CYS A 103 7.74 14.85 0.76
CA CYS A 103 8.19 13.47 0.88
C CYS A 103 7.06 12.45 0.65
N GLY A 104 7.42 11.18 0.59
CA GLY A 104 6.49 10.07 0.45
C GLY A 104 5.90 9.92 -0.96
N SER A 105 4.79 9.18 -1.07
CA SER A 105 4.16 8.81 -2.35
C SER A 105 3.63 9.99 -3.16
N THR A 106 3.40 11.14 -2.53
CA THR A 106 2.93 12.37 -3.19
C THR A 106 4.07 13.25 -3.72
N HIS A 107 5.31 12.97 -3.32
CA HIS A 107 6.54 13.64 -3.75
C HIS A 107 7.59 12.59 -4.14
N ILE A 108 7.22 11.73 -5.07
CA ILE A 108 7.98 10.54 -5.46
C ILE A 108 9.33 10.87 -6.10
N GLU A 109 9.50 12.08 -6.62
CA GLU A 109 10.74 12.58 -7.23
C GLU A 109 11.93 12.48 -6.28
N VAL A 110 11.73 12.68 -4.99
CA VAL A 110 12.79 12.57 -3.98
C VAL A 110 13.32 11.13 -3.90
N LEU A 111 12.43 10.15 -3.88
CA LEU A 111 12.83 8.75 -3.89
C LEU A 111 13.45 8.33 -5.23
N GLN A 112 12.98 8.87 -6.36
CA GLN A 112 13.57 8.62 -7.68
C GLN A 112 15.05 9.04 -7.74
N GLU A 113 15.36 10.23 -7.25
CA GLU A 113 16.74 10.72 -7.15
C GLU A 113 17.58 9.86 -6.20
N TYR A 114 17.01 9.52 -5.04
CA TYR A 114 17.69 8.70 -4.04
C TYR A 114 18.02 7.29 -4.54
N VAL A 115 17.11 6.64 -5.27
CA VAL A 115 17.34 5.33 -5.89
C VAL A 115 18.50 5.39 -6.87
N LYS A 116 18.55 6.43 -7.72
CA LYS A 116 19.64 6.64 -8.69
C LYS A 116 20.97 6.94 -7.99
N GLU A 117 21.00 7.87 -7.04
CA GLU A 117 22.22 8.28 -6.32
C GLU A 117 22.84 7.10 -5.55
N LYS A 118 22.01 6.32 -4.86
CA LYS A 118 22.48 5.18 -4.06
C LYS A 118 22.58 3.89 -4.86
N HIS A 119 22.25 3.89 -6.14
CA HIS A 119 22.20 2.70 -7.01
C HIS A 119 21.39 1.57 -6.37
N LEU A 120 20.17 1.87 -5.90
CA LEU A 120 19.31 0.90 -5.27
C LEU A 120 18.62 0.01 -6.31
N ASP A 121 18.25 -1.20 -5.91
CA ASP A 121 17.57 -2.14 -6.80
C ASP A 121 16.08 -1.81 -6.94
N ILE A 122 15.50 -1.13 -5.93
CA ILE A 122 14.08 -0.74 -5.87
C ILE A 122 13.88 0.30 -4.77
N GLY A 123 12.87 1.15 -4.93
CA GLY A 123 12.38 2.07 -3.90
C GLY A 123 10.89 1.93 -3.65
N PHE A 124 10.45 2.18 -2.43
CA PHE A 124 9.04 2.26 -2.04
C PHE A 124 8.78 3.55 -1.26
N ALA A 125 7.79 4.31 -1.67
CA ALA A 125 7.31 5.49 -0.97
C ALA A 125 5.89 5.24 -0.43
N TYR A 126 5.71 5.54 0.84
CA TYR A 126 4.43 5.48 1.51
C TYR A 126 3.84 6.89 1.66
N ASP A 127 2.59 6.98 2.00
CA ASP A 127 1.98 8.23 2.46
C ASP A 127 1.92 8.29 4.00
N GLY A 128 1.32 9.34 4.54
CA GLY A 128 1.38 9.63 5.97
C GLY A 128 0.80 8.54 6.87
N ASP A 129 -0.30 7.92 6.51
CA ASP A 129 -0.93 6.81 7.25
C ASP A 129 -0.51 5.43 6.72
N ALA A 130 0.33 5.41 5.67
CA ALA A 130 0.94 4.22 5.08
C ALA A 130 -0.06 3.23 4.47
N ASP A 131 -1.23 3.68 4.06
CA ASP A 131 -2.22 2.86 3.37
C ASP A 131 -1.96 2.79 1.85
N ARG A 132 -1.07 3.65 1.32
CA ARG A 132 -0.62 3.71 -0.07
C ARG A 132 0.85 3.36 -0.21
N CYS A 133 1.18 2.81 -1.39
CA CYS A 133 2.55 2.53 -1.80
C CYS A 133 2.73 2.85 -3.29
N ILE A 134 3.70 3.70 -3.59
CA ILE A 134 4.22 3.91 -4.94
C ILE A 134 5.64 3.38 -4.97
N ALA A 135 6.02 2.68 -6.05
CA ALA A 135 7.35 2.14 -6.18
C ALA A 135 8.18 2.92 -7.20
N VAL A 136 9.50 2.75 -7.09
CA VAL A 136 10.50 3.25 -8.04
C VAL A 136 11.37 2.08 -8.47
N ASP A 137 11.53 1.89 -9.77
CA ASP A 137 12.37 0.83 -10.31
C ASP A 137 13.88 1.14 -10.18
N GLU A 138 14.71 0.19 -10.56
CA GLU A 138 16.19 0.28 -10.54
C GLU A 138 16.76 1.42 -11.41
N ASN A 139 15.98 1.95 -12.34
CA ASN A 139 16.34 3.07 -13.22
C ASN A 139 15.83 4.42 -12.71
N GLY A 140 15.09 4.41 -11.59
CA GLY A 140 14.45 5.60 -11.03
C GLY A 140 13.14 5.98 -11.71
N ASN A 141 12.49 5.07 -12.43
CA ASN A 141 11.16 5.31 -13.01
C ASN A 141 10.08 4.99 -12.00
N VAL A 142 9.01 5.78 -12.01
CA VAL A 142 7.83 5.55 -11.15
C VAL A 142 7.07 4.31 -11.63
N VAL A 143 6.73 3.48 -10.66
CA VAL A 143 5.81 2.35 -10.81
C VAL A 143 4.62 2.62 -9.91
N ASP A 144 3.57 3.19 -10.51
CA ASP A 144 2.33 3.60 -9.83
C ASP A 144 1.45 2.41 -9.45
N GLY A 145 0.30 2.69 -8.81
CA GLY A 145 -0.63 1.66 -8.35
C GLY A 145 -1.14 0.77 -9.47
N ASP A 146 -1.37 1.29 -10.66
CA ASP A 146 -1.81 0.50 -11.83
C ASP A 146 -0.75 -0.52 -12.24
N ARG A 147 0.51 -0.10 -12.31
CA ARG A 147 1.63 -0.98 -12.64
C ARG A 147 1.88 -2.00 -11.53
N ILE A 148 1.77 -1.59 -10.27
CA ILE A 148 1.89 -2.50 -9.11
C ILE A 148 0.78 -3.56 -9.15
N MET A 149 -0.48 -3.14 -9.41
CA MET A 149 -1.60 -4.08 -9.56
C MET A 149 -1.38 -5.07 -10.70
N TYR A 150 -0.84 -4.61 -11.83
CA TYR A 150 -0.50 -5.49 -12.94
C TYR A 150 0.57 -6.52 -12.55
N VAL A 151 1.69 -6.07 -11.98
CA VAL A 151 2.80 -6.94 -11.56
C VAL A 151 2.35 -7.99 -10.55
N CYS A 152 1.65 -7.55 -9.51
CA CYS A 152 1.13 -8.44 -8.47
C CYS A 152 -0.01 -9.34 -9.00
N GLY A 153 -0.89 -8.81 -9.86
CA GLY A 153 -1.97 -9.57 -10.49
C GLY A 153 -1.45 -10.69 -11.39
N LYS A 154 -0.49 -10.38 -12.25
CA LYS A 154 0.18 -11.36 -13.10
C LYS A 154 0.86 -12.45 -12.27
N TYR A 155 1.60 -12.05 -11.22
CA TYR A 155 2.21 -12.99 -10.28
C TYR A 155 1.19 -13.92 -9.62
N LEU A 156 0.10 -13.37 -9.07
CA LEU A 156 -0.95 -14.16 -8.44
C LEU A 156 -1.69 -15.05 -9.44
N MET A 157 -1.93 -14.59 -10.66
CA MET A 157 -2.56 -15.35 -11.73
C MET A 157 -1.73 -16.59 -12.09
N GLU A 158 -0.44 -16.43 -12.28
CA GLU A 158 0.49 -17.54 -12.60
C GLU A 158 0.61 -18.54 -11.46
N GLN A 159 0.41 -18.11 -10.21
CA GLN A 159 0.35 -18.98 -9.04
C GLN A 159 -1.03 -19.67 -8.86
N GLY A 160 -2.00 -19.39 -9.73
CA GLY A 160 -3.38 -19.86 -9.57
C GLY A 160 -4.11 -19.28 -8.35
N LYS A 161 -3.62 -18.14 -7.84
CA LYS A 161 -4.13 -17.49 -6.63
C LYS A 161 -5.01 -16.27 -6.92
N LEU A 162 -5.11 -15.83 -8.17
CA LEU A 162 -5.96 -14.72 -8.58
C LEU A 162 -7.35 -15.27 -8.94
N LYS A 163 -8.34 -14.99 -8.11
CA LYS A 163 -9.72 -15.46 -8.29
C LYS A 163 -10.27 -15.01 -9.66
N ASP A 164 -10.71 -15.98 -10.47
CA ASP A 164 -11.23 -15.79 -11.84
C ASP A 164 -10.28 -14.98 -12.77
N ASN A 165 -8.99 -14.93 -12.43
CA ASN A 165 -7.97 -14.10 -13.08
C ASN A 165 -8.35 -12.62 -13.15
N THR A 166 -9.05 -12.10 -12.12
CA THR A 166 -9.64 -10.76 -12.10
C THR A 166 -8.99 -9.86 -11.05
N VAL A 167 -8.65 -8.64 -11.45
CA VAL A 167 -8.29 -7.52 -10.57
C VAL A 167 -9.42 -6.50 -10.54
N VAL A 168 -9.60 -5.81 -9.41
CA VAL A 168 -10.59 -4.74 -9.29
C VAL A 168 -9.87 -3.39 -9.29
N THR A 169 -10.29 -2.47 -10.16
CA THR A 169 -9.69 -1.16 -10.29
C THR A 169 -10.76 -0.08 -10.38
N THR A 170 -10.39 1.17 -10.58
CA THR A 170 -11.33 2.28 -10.74
C THR A 170 -11.34 2.79 -12.19
N ILE A 171 -12.35 3.58 -12.54
CA ILE A 171 -12.45 4.25 -13.83
C ILE A 171 -11.29 5.23 -14.11
N MET A 172 -10.47 5.55 -13.10
CA MET A 172 -9.30 6.44 -13.22
C MET A 172 -8.02 5.72 -13.61
N SER A 173 -8.02 4.38 -13.66
CA SER A 173 -6.85 3.62 -14.09
C SER A 173 -6.47 3.92 -15.55
N ASN A 174 -5.17 3.93 -15.80
CA ASN A 174 -4.62 4.21 -17.11
C ASN A 174 -5.03 3.13 -18.13
N LEU A 175 -5.33 3.54 -19.36
CA LEU A 175 -5.65 2.64 -20.48
C LEU A 175 -4.58 1.55 -20.68
N GLY A 176 -3.34 1.85 -20.34
CA GLY A 176 -2.22 0.91 -20.41
C GLY A 176 -2.40 -0.31 -19.53
N LEU A 177 -2.98 -0.17 -18.35
CA LEU A 177 -3.31 -1.29 -17.48
C LEU A 177 -4.27 -2.26 -18.20
N TYR A 178 -5.35 -1.76 -18.75
CA TYR A 178 -6.35 -2.57 -19.43
C TYR A 178 -5.76 -3.32 -20.63
N LYS A 179 -5.00 -2.63 -21.48
CA LYS A 179 -4.32 -3.24 -22.62
C LYS A 179 -3.32 -4.32 -22.22
N ALA A 180 -2.58 -4.09 -21.12
CA ALA A 180 -1.65 -5.08 -20.60
C ALA A 180 -2.38 -6.31 -20.02
N CYS A 181 -3.49 -6.09 -19.31
CA CYS A 181 -4.34 -7.17 -18.80
C CYS A 181 -4.91 -8.01 -19.95
N ASP A 182 -5.47 -7.37 -20.98
CA ASP A 182 -6.04 -8.06 -22.14
C ASP A 182 -5.00 -8.94 -22.85
N LYS A 183 -3.76 -8.46 -22.97
CA LYS A 183 -2.67 -9.18 -23.64
C LYS A 183 -2.33 -10.52 -22.97
N ILE A 184 -2.50 -10.61 -21.65
CA ILE A 184 -2.18 -11.84 -20.89
C ILE A 184 -3.43 -12.63 -20.47
N GLY A 185 -4.64 -12.17 -20.83
CA GLY A 185 -5.89 -12.79 -20.43
C GLY A 185 -6.27 -12.56 -18.96
N MET A 186 -5.70 -11.55 -18.31
CA MET A 186 -6.11 -11.09 -16.99
C MET A 186 -7.35 -10.21 -17.14
N LYS A 187 -8.40 -10.50 -16.38
CA LYS A 187 -9.63 -9.73 -16.37
C LYS A 187 -9.55 -8.57 -15.39
N TYR A 188 -10.42 -7.58 -15.58
CA TYR A 188 -10.55 -6.46 -14.67
C TYR A 188 -12.01 -6.03 -14.51
N GLU A 189 -12.33 -5.58 -13.29
CA GLU A 189 -13.58 -4.94 -12.94
C GLU A 189 -13.30 -3.47 -12.63
N GLN A 190 -14.13 -2.58 -13.16
CA GLN A 190 -14.02 -1.14 -12.93
C GLN A 190 -15.09 -0.66 -11.96
N THR A 191 -14.69 0.10 -10.97
CA THR A 191 -15.60 0.74 -10.01
C THR A 191 -15.54 2.27 -10.15
N ALA A 192 -16.44 2.95 -9.46
CA ALA A 192 -16.28 4.38 -9.18
C ALA A 192 -14.99 4.61 -8.37
N VAL A 193 -14.48 5.84 -8.39
CA VAL A 193 -13.31 6.25 -7.62
C VAL A 193 -13.61 6.16 -6.12
N GLY A 194 -12.70 5.58 -5.38
CA GLY A 194 -12.76 5.41 -3.94
C GLY A 194 -12.56 3.93 -3.53
N ASP A 195 -11.66 3.73 -2.61
CA ASP A 195 -11.28 2.43 -2.07
C ASP A 195 -12.46 1.62 -1.52
N LYS A 196 -13.49 2.30 -0.99
CA LYS A 196 -14.75 1.70 -0.55
C LYS A 196 -15.42 0.91 -1.68
N TYR A 197 -15.53 1.48 -2.87
CA TYR A 197 -16.19 0.82 -4.01
C TYR A 197 -15.36 -0.36 -4.53
N VAL A 198 -14.03 -0.20 -4.54
CA VAL A 198 -13.11 -1.29 -4.87
C VAL A 198 -13.31 -2.46 -3.90
N TYR A 199 -13.27 -2.19 -2.59
CA TYR A 199 -13.42 -3.22 -1.57
C TYR A 199 -14.81 -3.88 -1.60
N GLU A 200 -15.89 -3.11 -1.77
CA GLU A 200 -17.26 -3.65 -1.89
C GLU A 200 -17.38 -4.60 -3.09
N ASN A 201 -16.82 -4.24 -4.24
CA ASN A 201 -16.78 -5.11 -5.42
C ASN A 201 -15.98 -6.40 -5.13
N MET A 202 -14.78 -6.26 -4.54
CA MET A 202 -13.94 -7.40 -4.16
C MET A 202 -14.68 -8.35 -3.21
N LEU A 203 -15.35 -7.81 -2.19
CA LEU A 203 -16.08 -8.60 -1.20
C LEU A 203 -17.24 -9.35 -1.82
N LYS A 204 -18.02 -8.68 -2.68
CA LYS A 204 -19.19 -9.25 -3.36
C LYS A 204 -18.82 -10.44 -4.25
N ASN A 205 -17.70 -10.36 -4.95
CA ASN A 205 -17.29 -11.33 -5.96
C ASN A 205 -16.19 -12.30 -5.46
N GLY A 206 -15.66 -12.05 -4.26
CA GLY A 206 -14.57 -12.85 -3.68
C GLY A 206 -13.21 -12.60 -4.34
N TYR A 207 -13.01 -11.46 -4.98
CA TYR A 207 -11.74 -11.10 -5.60
C TYR A 207 -10.66 -10.81 -4.55
N VAL A 208 -9.42 -11.09 -4.91
CA VAL A 208 -8.30 -11.10 -3.96
C VAL A 208 -7.36 -9.91 -4.10
N LEU A 209 -7.42 -9.19 -5.21
CA LEU A 209 -6.59 -8.03 -5.52
C LEU A 209 -7.44 -6.93 -6.13
N GLY A 210 -7.31 -5.74 -5.61
CA GLY A 210 -7.89 -4.53 -6.17
C GLY A 210 -7.20 -3.30 -5.63
N GLY A 211 -7.44 -2.16 -6.27
CA GLY A 211 -6.82 -0.91 -5.83
C GLY A 211 -7.02 0.24 -6.79
N GLU A 212 -6.22 1.27 -6.59
CA GLU A 212 -6.25 2.53 -7.32
C GLU A 212 -4.87 2.92 -7.82
N GLN A 213 -4.80 3.71 -8.88
CA GLN A 213 -3.55 4.25 -9.43
C GLN A 213 -2.74 5.02 -8.37
N SER A 214 -3.41 5.63 -7.39
CA SER A 214 -2.79 6.33 -6.25
C SER A 214 -1.93 5.45 -5.34
N GLY A 215 -1.95 4.13 -5.53
CA GLY A 215 -1.17 3.18 -4.73
C GLY A 215 -1.92 2.57 -3.55
N HIS A 216 -3.22 2.89 -3.36
CA HIS A 216 -4.06 2.22 -2.37
C HIS A 216 -4.44 0.84 -2.90
N ILE A 217 -3.75 -0.21 -2.45
CA ILE A 217 -3.89 -1.58 -2.98
C ILE A 217 -4.31 -2.53 -1.87
N ILE A 218 -5.34 -3.31 -2.15
CA ILE A 218 -5.97 -4.25 -1.22
C ILE A 218 -5.66 -5.68 -1.65
N PHE A 219 -5.02 -6.44 -0.78
CA PHE A 219 -4.85 -7.88 -0.88
C PHE A 219 -5.80 -8.55 0.12
N SER A 220 -7.03 -8.86 -0.28
CA SER A 220 -8.11 -9.26 0.63
C SER A 220 -7.85 -10.51 1.45
N LYS A 221 -6.89 -11.35 1.03
CA LYS A 221 -6.42 -12.49 1.83
C LYS A 221 -5.60 -12.08 3.06
N HIS A 222 -5.05 -10.86 3.06
CA HIS A 222 -4.14 -10.36 4.06
C HIS A 222 -4.72 -9.19 4.85
N ALA A 223 -5.36 -8.24 4.18
CA ALA A 223 -5.94 -7.04 4.77
C ALA A 223 -7.28 -6.69 4.11
N ARG A 224 -8.15 -5.97 4.82
CA ARG A 224 -9.45 -5.49 4.32
C ARG A 224 -9.41 -4.05 3.84
N THR A 225 -8.26 -3.44 3.85
CA THR A 225 -7.98 -2.08 3.40
C THR A 225 -6.64 -2.06 2.70
N GLY A 226 -6.27 -0.94 2.09
CA GLY A 226 -4.92 -0.72 1.61
C GLY A 226 -3.90 -0.81 2.73
N ASP A 227 -2.72 -1.32 2.40
CA ASP A 227 -1.59 -1.43 3.29
C ASP A 227 -0.32 -1.31 2.45
N GLY A 228 0.36 -0.16 2.58
CA GLY A 228 1.51 0.15 1.74
C GLY A 228 2.70 -0.77 2.02
N ILE A 229 2.94 -1.15 3.28
CA ILE A 229 4.04 -2.07 3.61
C ILE A 229 3.73 -3.46 3.05
N LEU A 230 2.52 -3.97 3.24
CA LEU A 230 2.09 -5.23 2.62
C LEU A 230 2.24 -5.19 1.10
N THR A 231 1.82 -4.09 0.47
CA THR A 231 1.93 -3.91 -0.99
C THR A 231 3.38 -4.00 -1.44
N SER A 232 4.30 -3.33 -0.75
CA SER A 232 5.73 -3.42 -1.07
C SER A 232 6.29 -4.83 -0.91
N LEU A 233 5.86 -5.59 0.10
CA LEU A 233 6.24 -7.00 0.27
C LEU A 233 5.73 -7.89 -0.88
N MET A 234 4.51 -7.66 -1.36
CA MET A 234 3.94 -8.41 -2.49
C MET A 234 4.67 -8.11 -3.81
N VAL A 235 5.11 -6.87 -4.01
CA VAL A 235 5.99 -6.51 -5.13
C VAL A 235 7.33 -7.24 -5.02
N MET A 236 7.94 -7.27 -3.82
CA MET A 236 9.18 -8.02 -3.59
C MET A 236 9.03 -9.50 -3.87
N GLU A 237 7.93 -10.13 -3.46
CA GLU A 237 7.63 -11.53 -3.80
C GLU A 237 7.61 -11.76 -5.32
N ALA A 238 6.94 -10.86 -6.07
CA ALA A 238 6.83 -10.97 -7.51
C ALA A 238 8.20 -10.86 -8.20
N ILE A 239 9.04 -9.89 -7.86
CA ILE A 239 10.36 -9.71 -8.48
C ILE A 239 11.31 -10.87 -8.15
N ILE A 240 11.30 -11.38 -6.92
CA ILE A 240 12.14 -12.48 -6.50
C ILE A 240 11.73 -13.79 -7.18
N GLU A 241 10.42 -14.09 -7.22
CA GLU A 241 9.91 -15.29 -7.88
C GLU A 241 10.23 -15.27 -9.36
N LYS A 242 10.02 -14.13 -10.02
CA LYS A 242 10.30 -13.94 -11.44
C LYS A 242 11.78 -13.85 -11.78
N LYS A 243 12.65 -13.57 -10.80
CA LYS A 243 14.07 -13.26 -11.00
C LYS A 243 14.27 -12.14 -12.04
N GLN A 244 13.40 -11.14 -11.99
CA GLN A 244 13.39 -9.99 -12.88
C GLN A 244 13.34 -8.71 -12.04
N THR A 245 13.84 -7.60 -12.62
CA THR A 245 13.73 -6.29 -11.98
C THR A 245 12.31 -5.76 -12.06
N LEU A 246 11.99 -4.80 -11.18
CA LEU A 246 10.67 -4.17 -11.19
C LEU A 246 10.43 -3.43 -12.51
N GLY A 247 11.44 -2.73 -13.04
CA GLY A 247 11.35 -2.04 -14.32
C GLY A 247 10.97 -2.97 -15.46
N THR A 248 11.61 -4.16 -15.53
CA THR A 248 11.27 -5.17 -16.54
C THR A 248 9.82 -5.65 -16.43
N LEU A 249 9.33 -5.91 -15.22
CA LEU A 249 7.96 -6.38 -15.02
C LEU A 249 6.92 -5.29 -15.28
N ALA A 250 7.19 -4.06 -14.90
CA ALA A 250 6.28 -2.93 -15.03
C ALA A 250 6.24 -2.37 -16.47
N ASP A 251 7.28 -2.58 -17.29
CA ASP A 251 7.37 -2.05 -18.67
C ASP A 251 6.33 -2.67 -19.62
N GLU A 252 5.70 -3.75 -19.22
CA GLU A 252 4.56 -4.33 -19.96
C GLU A 252 3.33 -3.42 -19.96
N VAL A 253 3.20 -2.54 -18.95
CA VAL A 253 2.14 -1.52 -18.84
C VAL A 253 2.66 -0.20 -19.40
N LYS A 254 2.24 0.15 -20.59
CA LYS A 254 2.59 1.44 -21.21
C LYS A 254 1.62 2.53 -20.74
N ILE A 255 2.13 3.72 -20.49
CA ILE A 255 1.30 4.89 -20.15
C ILE A 255 0.73 5.49 -21.44
N PHE A 256 -0.57 5.81 -21.42
CA PHE A 256 -1.32 6.43 -22.52
C PHE A 256 -1.94 7.74 -22.08
#